data_4df19a9d72a02dd9d8e06a0bc59d18cd
#
_entry.id   4df19a9d72a02dd9d8e06a0bc59d18cd
#
_cell.length_a   1.000
_cell.length_b   1.000
_cell.length_c   1.000
_cell.angle_alpha   90.00
_cell.angle_beta   90.00
_cell.angle_gamma   90.00
#
_symmetry.space_group_name_H-M   'P 1'
#
loop_
_entity.id
_entity.type
_entity.pdbx_description
1 polymer ?
#
loop_
_entity_poly.entity_id
_entity_poly.type
_entity_poly.pdbx_seq_one_letter_code
_entity_poly.pdbx_strand_id
1 'polypeptide(L)'
;MVTSKIYVGAKVQNKKGQKGEIVRIITKSSGYVEVLFESGSKGKEMAYNLVNENGEVLKAAPKAKAKKATVITDADRMQMWKEKLLCVNNRSMSNYYSIEMCVNALNYAHSENEFYNSLITAFFNAKDGKGRLSEKQAYYLAKFIVEKNK
;
A
#
# COMPACT_ATOMS: atom_id res chain seq x y z
N MET A 1 22.76 1.02 -20.90
CA MET A 1 22.77 2.43 -20.46
C MET A 1 24.04 2.67 -19.69
N VAL A 2 24.84 3.61 -20.11
CA VAL A 2 26.05 4.05 -19.38
C VAL A 2 25.58 4.94 -18.23
N THR A 3 26.10 4.68 -17.03
CA THR A 3 25.77 5.46 -15.83
C THR A 3 27.00 6.22 -15.37
N SER A 4 26.85 7.53 -15.19
CA SER A 4 27.93 8.40 -14.68
C SER A 4 27.96 8.42 -13.15
N LYS A 5 29.12 8.76 -12.58
CA LYS A 5 29.26 8.91 -11.13
C LYS A 5 28.51 10.15 -10.63
N ILE A 6 27.83 10.02 -9.49
CA ILE A 6 27.16 11.13 -8.80
C ILE A 6 28.22 11.82 -7.91
N TYR A 7 28.45 13.12 -8.12
CA TYR A 7 29.32 13.94 -7.28
C TYR A 7 28.79 15.38 -7.20
N VAL A 8 29.17 16.08 -6.14
CA VAL A 8 28.87 17.52 -5.97
C VAL A 8 29.65 18.32 -6.98
N GLY A 9 29.01 19.29 -7.64
CA GLY A 9 29.60 20.07 -8.74
C GLY A 9 29.28 19.47 -10.13
N ALA A 10 28.62 18.32 -10.22
CA ALA A 10 28.25 17.77 -11.51
C ALA A 10 27.16 18.62 -12.16
N LYS A 11 27.38 19.04 -13.40
CA LYS A 11 26.37 19.72 -14.22
C LYS A 11 25.40 18.70 -14.78
N VAL A 12 24.12 19.01 -14.64
CA VAL A 12 23.02 18.06 -14.93
C VAL A 12 21.84 18.76 -15.57
N GLN A 13 21.02 17.97 -16.23
CA GLN A 13 19.74 18.40 -16.77
C GLN A 13 18.64 17.42 -16.31
N ASN A 14 17.50 17.95 -15.89
CA ASN A 14 16.36 17.12 -15.54
C ASN A 14 15.48 16.80 -16.76
N LYS A 15 14.48 15.93 -16.57
CA LYS A 15 13.54 15.54 -17.64
C LYS A 15 12.72 16.69 -18.23
N LYS A 16 12.66 17.84 -17.53
CA LYS A 16 11.96 19.04 -18.01
C LYS A 16 12.89 19.96 -18.82
N GLY A 17 14.14 19.56 -19.05
CA GLY A 17 15.13 20.33 -19.77
C GLY A 17 15.82 21.41 -18.92
N GLN A 18 15.54 21.49 -17.62
CA GLN A 18 16.15 22.48 -16.73
C GLN A 18 17.59 22.05 -16.40
N LYS A 19 18.55 22.92 -16.67
CA LYS A 19 19.97 22.72 -16.35
C LYS A 19 20.28 23.21 -14.95
N GLY A 20 21.25 22.59 -14.30
CA GLY A 20 21.69 22.93 -12.96
C GLY A 20 22.94 22.18 -12.56
N GLU A 21 23.32 22.34 -11.30
CA GLU A 21 24.51 21.72 -10.69
C GLU A 21 24.12 20.99 -9.39
N ILE A 22 24.66 19.81 -9.16
CA ILE A 22 24.46 19.09 -7.92
C ILE A 22 25.21 19.77 -6.79
N VAL A 23 24.50 20.35 -5.84
CA VAL A 23 25.09 21.05 -4.68
C VAL A 23 25.21 20.15 -3.45
N ARG A 24 24.44 19.07 -3.39
CA ARG A 24 24.45 18.13 -2.24
C ARG A 24 23.95 16.74 -2.64
N ILE A 25 24.62 15.71 -2.11
CA ILE A 25 24.12 14.33 -2.15
C ILE A 25 23.38 14.07 -0.85
N ILE A 26 22.05 13.89 -0.92
CA ILE A 26 21.20 13.70 0.26
C ILE A 26 21.32 12.25 0.76
N THR A 27 21.20 11.28 -0.14
CA THR A 27 21.32 9.86 0.21
C THR A 27 22.01 9.08 -0.91
N LYS A 28 23.15 8.45 -0.59
CA LYS A 28 23.90 7.64 -1.57
C LYS A 28 23.12 6.39 -2.01
N SER A 29 22.41 5.75 -1.09
CA SER A 29 21.65 4.51 -1.36
C SER A 29 20.42 4.74 -2.23
N SER A 30 19.62 5.77 -1.96
CA SER A 30 18.42 6.11 -2.72
C SER A 30 18.69 6.94 -3.98
N GLY A 31 19.88 7.56 -4.07
CA GLY A 31 20.26 8.41 -5.19
C GLY A 31 19.53 9.76 -5.21
N TYR A 32 19.07 10.26 -4.05
CA TYR A 32 18.54 11.62 -3.96
C TYR A 32 19.67 12.65 -3.90
N VAL A 33 19.55 13.68 -4.72
CA VAL A 33 20.47 14.81 -4.79
C VAL A 33 19.71 16.13 -4.73
N GLU A 34 20.37 17.17 -4.24
CA GLU A 34 19.88 18.55 -4.32
C GLU A 34 20.58 19.23 -5.49
N VAL A 35 19.78 19.81 -6.38
CA VAL A 35 20.25 20.50 -7.59
C VAL A 35 19.93 21.98 -7.46
N LEU A 36 20.90 22.83 -7.71
CA LEU A 36 20.72 24.26 -7.93
C LEU A 36 20.57 24.49 -9.44
N PHE A 37 19.37 24.85 -9.85
CA PHE A 37 19.07 25.13 -11.25
C PHE A 37 19.59 26.53 -11.68
N GLU A 38 19.85 26.73 -12.97
CA GLU A 38 20.24 28.03 -13.52
C GLU A 38 19.22 29.15 -13.24
N SER A 39 17.97 28.77 -12.99
CA SER A 39 16.93 29.70 -12.54
C SER A 39 17.11 30.22 -11.10
N GLY A 40 18.15 29.79 -10.38
CA GLY A 40 18.39 30.11 -8.97
C GLY A 40 17.56 29.26 -7.98
N SER A 41 16.67 28.43 -8.46
CA SER A 41 15.86 27.55 -7.59
C SER A 41 16.63 26.29 -7.19
N LYS A 42 16.39 25.80 -5.96
CA LYS A 42 16.90 24.51 -5.49
C LYS A 42 15.79 23.46 -5.54
N GLY A 43 16.11 22.28 -6.04
CA GLY A 43 15.20 21.16 -6.11
C GLY A 43 15.83 19.87 -5.62
N LYS A 44 15.02 18.96 -5.05
CA LYS A 44 15.43 17.59 -4.75
C LYS A 44 15.05 16.71 -5.93
N GLU A 45 16.04 16.06 -6.53
CA GLU A 45 15.86 15.19 -7.68
C GLU A 45 16.42 13.80 -7.43
N MET A 46 15.87 12.82 -8.10
CA MET A 46 16.45 11.48 -8.14
C MET A 46 17.47 11.39 -9.27
N ALA A 47 18.65 10.85 -9.00
CA ALA A 47 19.76 10.79 -9.95
C ALA A 47 19.40 10.09 -11.27
N TYR A 48 18.46 9.15 -11.28
CA TYR A 48 17.99 8.50 -12.51
C TYR A 48 17.08 9.39 -13.38
N ASN A 49 16.67 10.55 -12.86
CA ASN A 49 15.91 11.56 -13.61
C ASN A 49 16.84 12.64 -14.19
N LEU A 50 18.12 12.57 -13.89
CA LEU A 50 19.12 13.54 -14.29
C LEU A 50 20.08 12.93 -15.32
N VAL A 51 20.44 13.72 -16.30
CA VAL A 51 21.49 13.39 -17.28
C VAL A 51 22.65 14.38 -17.12
N ASN A 52 23.87 13.91 -17.36
CA ASN A 52 25.05 14.79 -17.44
C ASN A 52 25.10 15.53 -18.77
N GLU A 53 26.15 16.35 -18.98
CA GLU A 53 26.38 17.09 -20.21
C GLU A 53 26.51 16.19 -21.47
N ASN A 54 26.89 14.91 -21.27
CA ASN A 54 27.03 13.93 -22.36
C ASN A 54 25.70 13.15 -22.63
N GLY A 55 24.61 13.50 -21.95
CA GLY A 55 23.32 12.80 -22.07
C GLY A 55 23.25 11.45 -21.35
N GLU A 56 24.24 11.15 -20.48
CA GLU A 56 24.27 9.92 -19.71
C GLU A 56 23.48 10.08 -18.40
N VAL A 57 22.67 9.07 -18.05
CA VAL A 57 21.91 9.04 -16.78
C VAL A 57 22.87 8.86 -15.61
N LEU A 58 22.71 9.65 -14.54
CA LEU A 58 23.61 9.59 -13.38
C LEU A 58 23.49 8.30 -12.58
N LYS A 59 22.33 7.66 -12.58
CA LYS A 59 22.09 6.38 -11.92
C LYS A 59 21.03 5.59 -12.69
N ALA A 60 21.20 4.29 -12.79
CA ALA A 60 20.14 3.45 -13.36
C ALA A 60 18.86 3.57 -12.54
N ALA A 61 17.72 3.68 -13.22
CA ALA A 61 16.43 3.61 -12.54
C ALA A 61 16.33 2.29 -11.77
N PRO A 62 15.78 2.30 -10.55
CA PRO A 62 15.56 1.06 -9.83
C PRO A 62 14.73 0.14 -10.71
N LYS A 63 15.22 -1.08 -10.97
CA LYS A 63 14.42 -2.10 -11.62
C LYS A 63 13.16 -2.26 -10.77
N ALA A 64 12.00 -1.99 -11.34
CA ALA A 64 10.74 -2.32 -10.69
C ALA A 64 10.86 -3.79 -10.27
N LYS A 65 10.86 -4.05 -8.95
CA LYS A 65 10.72 -5.41 -8.46
C LYS A 65 9.39 -5.86 -9.02
N ALA A 66 9.43 -6.78 -9.98
CA ALA A 66 8.21 -7.44 -10.42
C ALA A 66 7.54 -7.93 -9.14
N LYS A 67 6.39 -7.35 -8.80
CA LYS A 67 5.54 -7.91 -7.74
C LYS A 67 5.26 -9.32 -8.25
N LYS A 68 5.91 -10.34 -7.65
CA LYS A 68 5.48 -11.71 -7.82
C LYS A 68 3.99 -11.66 -7.53
N ALA A 69 3.18 -12.03 -8.51
CA ALA A 69 1.76 -12.20 -8.29
C ALA A 69 1.66 -13.26 -7.19
N THR A 70 1.45 -12.80 -5.98
CA THR A 70 1.25 -13.68 -4.84
C THR A 70 -0.11 -14.29 -5.10
N VAL A 71 -0.14 -15.57 -5.42
CA VAL A 71 -1.41 -16.31 -5.51
C VAL A 71 -2.02 -16.23 -4.13
N ILE A 72 -3.06 -15.41 -3.98
CA ILE A 72 -3.79 -15.25 -2.71
C ILE A 72 -4.54 -16.56 -2.49
N THR A 73 -4.13 -17.32 -1.50
CA THR A 73 -4.77 -18.57 -1.13
C THR A 73 -6.10 -18.30 -0.39
N ASP A 74 -6.97 -19.32 -0.31
CA ASP A 74 -8.18 -19.21 0.51
C ASP A 74 -7.86 -18.95 1.98
N ALA A 75 -6.74 -19.48 2.48
CA ALA A 75 -6.24 -19.21 3.83
C ALA A 75 -5.89 -17.72 4.02
N ASP A 76 -5.23 -17.11 3.04
CA ASP A 76 -4.91 -15.67 3.08
C ASP A 76 -6.18 -14.81 3.03
N ARG A 77 -7.16 -15.21 2.22
CA ARG A 77 -8.48 -14.55 2.15
C ARG A 77 -9.23 -14.66 3.48
N MET A 78 -9.23 -15.83 4.09
CA MET A 78 -9.85 -16.05 5.39
C MET A 78 -9.20 -15.22 6.49
N GLN A 79 -7.87 -15.16 6.53
CA GLN A 79 -7.13 -14.33 7.49
C GLN A 79 -7.47 -12.84 7.30
N MET A 80 -7.48 -12.36 6.06
CA MET A 80 -7.83 -10.98 5.73
C MET A 80 -9.27 -10.63 6.18
N TRP A 81 -10.24 -11.52 5.94
CA TRP A 81 -11.62 -11.29 6.37
C TRP A 81 -11.77 -11.36 7.89
N LYS A 82 -11.06 -12.28 8.55
CA LYS A 82 -11.03 -12.36 10.03
C LYS A 82 -10.56 -11.05 10.65
N GLU A 83 -9.47 -10.47 10.15
CA GLU A 83 -8.93 -9.20 10.64
C GLU A 83 -9.93 -8.05 10.44
N LYS A 84 -10.55 -7.96 9.27
CA LYS A 84 -11.58 -6.94 8.99
C LYS A 84 -12.80 -7.09 9.89
N LEU A 85 -13.28 -8.32 10.13
CA LEU A 85 -14.42 -8.59 11.01
C LEU A 85 -14.12 -8.17 12.46
N LEU A 86 -12.90 -8.40 12.94
CA LEU A 86 -12.50 -8.02 14.31
C LEU A 86 -12.39 -6.50 14.50
N CYS A 87 -12.28 -5.72 13.41
CA CYS A 87 -12.32 -4.24 13.48
C CYS A 87 -13.63 -3.73 14.11
N VAL A 88 -14.71 -4.50 14.07
CA VAL A 88 -16.00 -4.14 14.67
C VAL A 88 -15.90 -3.93 16.20
N ASN A 89 -14.93 -4.59 16.84
CA ASN A 89 -14.69 -4.46 18.28
C ASN A 89 -14.00 -3.14 18.66
N ASN A 90 -13.41 -2.44 17.67
CA ASN A 90 -12.77 -1.14 17.84
C ASN A 90 -13.25 -0.20 16.71
N ARG A 91 -14.28 0.58 17.00
CA ARG A 91 -14.98 1.45 16.05
C ARG A 91 -14.26 2.80 15.87
N SER A 92 -12.96 2.77 15.60
CA SER A 92 -12.21 3.97 15.23
C SER A 92 -12.49 4.37 13.78
N MET A 93 -12.24 5.63 13.43
CA MET A 93 -12.37 6.13 12.06
C MET A 93 -11.50 5.32 11.07
N SER A 94 -10.33 4.85 11.52
CA SER A 94 -9.45 4.00 10.70
C SER A 94 -10.05 2.64 10.32
N ASN A 95 -10.99 2.14 11.12
CA ASN A 95 -11.64 0.85 10.92
C ASN A 95 -12.97 0.94 10.14
N TYR A 96 -13.46 2.16 9.89
CA TYR A 96 -14.77 2.38 9.27
C TYR A 96 -14.90 1.65 7.93
N TYR A 97 -13.93 1.78 7.05
CA TYR A 97 -13.95 1.14 5.73
C TYR A 97 -13.99 -0.41 5.82
N SER A 98 -13.23 -0.99 6.76
CA SER A 98 -13.22 -2.44 6.98
C SER A 98 -14.56 -2.95 7.51
N ILE A 99 -15.17 -2.20 8.42
CA ILE A 99 -16.50 -2.52 8.98
C ILE A 99 -17.56 -2.44 7.88
N GLU A 100 -17.55 -1.41 7.05
CA GLU A 100 -18.48 -1.24 5.94
C GLU A 100 -18.36 -2.37 4.91
N MET A 101 -17.15 -2.80 4.56
CA MET A 101 -16.94 -3.96 3.70
C MET A 101 -17.56 -5.23 4.29
N CYS A 102 -17.43 -5.45 5.61
CA CYS A 102 -18.02 -6.61 6.27
C CYS A 102 -19.55 -6.52 6.30
N VAL A 103 -20.10 -5.33 6.54
CA VAL A 103 -21.56 -5.10 6.46
C VAL A 103 -22.08 -5.45 5.07
N ASN A 104 -21.42 -4.98 4.01
CA ASN A 104 -21.84 -5.27 2.64
C ASN A 104 -21.75 -6.76 2.31
N ALA A 105 -20.72 -7.45 2.81
CA ALA A 105 -20.56 -8.89 2.60
C ALA A 105 -21.61 -9.74 3.36
N LEU A 106 -22.12 -9.24 4.49
CA LEU A 106 -23.03 -9.98 5.37
C LEU A 106 -24.49 -9.54 5.29
N ASN A 107 -24.78 -8.35 4.77
CA ASN A 107 -26.11 -7.73 4.80
C ASN A 107 -27.18 -8.52 4.03
N TYR A 108 -26.75 -9.29 3.01
CA TYR A 108 -27.63 -10.17 2.22
C TYR A 108 -27.26 -11.65 2.38
N ALA A 109 -26.42 -11.96 3.37
CA ALA A 109 -25.98 -13.33 3.60
C ALA A 109 -26.99 -14.07 4.49
N HIS A 110 -27.88 -14.81 3.86
CA HIS A 110 -28.67 -15.82 4.55
C HIS A 110 -28.04 -17.18 4.36
N SER A 111 -28.01 -17.96 5.42
CA SER A 111 -27.59 -19.36 5.39
C SER A 111 -28.75 -20.23 5.83
N GLU A 112 -28.91 -21.41 5.22
CA GLU A 112 -29.82 -22.46 5.72
C GLU A 112 -29.31 -23.00 7.07
N ASN A 113 -28.05 -22.77 7.41
CA ASN A 113 -27.43 -23.18 8.66
C ASN A 113 -27.61 -22.09 9.73
N GLU A 114 -28.40 -22.38 10.76
CA GLU A 114 -28.64 -21.48 11.89
C GLU A 114 -27.37 -21.03 12.61
N PHE A 115 -26.34 -21.87 12.61
CA PHE A 115 -25.04 -21.50 13.18
C PHE A 115 -24.45 -20.24 12.52
N TYR A 116 -24.45 -20.17 11.18
CA TYR A 116 -23.95 -18.99 10.49
C TYR A 116 -24.84 -17.76 10.68
N ASN A 117 -26.16 -17.95 10.73
CA ASN A 117 -27.09 -16.86 11.02
C ASN A 117 -26.86 -16.27 12.42
N SER A 118 -26.58 -17.13 13.42
CA SER A 118 -26.22 -16.65 14.77
C SER A 118 -24.91 -15.85 14.78
N LEU A 119 -23.92 -16.24 13.98
CA LEU A 119 -22.67 -15.51 13.85
C LEU A 119 -22.84 -14.16 13.14
N ILE A 120 -23.67 -14.09 12.10
CA ILE A 120 -24.03 -12.85 11.42
C ILE A 120 -24.70 -11.90 12.41
N THR A 121 -25.65 -12.39 13.20
CA THR A 121 -26.31 -11.62 14.26
C THR A 121 -25.30 -11.13 15.30
N ALA A 122 -24.34 -11.96 15.71
CA ALA A 122 -23.29 -11.57 16.65
C ALA A 122 -22.40 -10.43 16.09
N PHE A 123 -22.08 -10.45 14.80
CA PHE A 123 -21.36 -9.36 14.15
C PHE A 123 -22.15 -8.04 14.19
N PHE A 124 -23.42 -8.05 13.81
CA PHE A 124 -24.25 -6.84 13.82
C PHE A 124 -24.47 -6.32 15.24
N ASN A 125 -24.66 -7.20 16.24
CA ASN A 125 -24.71 -6.80 17.64
C ASN A 125 -23.40 -6.12 18.09
N ALA A 126 -22.25 -6.67 17.73
CA ALA A 126 -20.95 -6.04 18.04
C ALA A 126 -20.80 -4.69 17.33
N LYS A 127 -21.25 -4.58 16.06
CA LYS A 127 -21.29 -3.33 15.32
C LYS A 127 -22.14 -2.26 16.02
N ASP A 128 -23.29 -2.65 16.58
CA ASP A 128 -24.19 -1.75 17.30
C ASP A 128 -23.77 -1.48 18.76
N GLY A 129 -22.65 -2.06 19.20
CA GLY A 129 -22.14 -1.90 20.57
C GLY A 129 -22.82 -2.78 21.61
N LYS A 130 -23.62 -3.76 21.19
CA LYS A 130 -24.34 -4.69 22.07
C LYS A 130 -23.54 -5.94 22.42
N GLY A 131 -22.21 -5.95 22.16
CA GLY A 131 -21.33 -7.07 22.44
C GLY A 131 -20.00 -6.95 21.76
N ARG A 132 -19.24 -8.05 21.72
CA ARG A 132 -17.96 -8.16 21.02
C ARG A 132 -17.93 -9.44 20.20
N LEU A 133 -17.33 -9.37 19.03
CA LEU A 133 -17.07 -10.54 18.20
C LEU A 133 -15.80 -11.25 18.67
N SER A 134 -15.89 -12.53 19.02
CA SER A 134 -14.71 -13.32 19.39
C SER A 134 -13.89 -13.70 18.15
N GLU A 135 -12.61 -14.03 18.34
CA GLU A 135 -11.74 -14.49 17.24
C GLU A 135 -12.28 -15.76 16.56
N LYS A 136 -12.85 -16.67 17.34
CA LYS A 136 -13.45 -17.90 16.82
C LYS A 136 -14.68 -17.62 15.96
N GLN A 137 -15.55 -16.71 16.39
CA GLN A 137 -16.69 -16.25 15.61
C GLN A 137 -16.26 -15.56 14.31
N ALA A 138 -15.26 -14.66 14.39
CA ALA A 138 -14.69 -13.99 13.22
C ALA A 138 -14.07 -14.99 12.22
N TYR A 139 -13.40 -16.04 12.70
CA TYR A 139 -12.84 -17.09 11.85
C TYR A 139 -13.94 -17.82 11.04
N TYR A 140 -15.01 -18.26 11.69
CA TYR A 140 -16.09 -18.98 11.00
C TYR A 140 -16.87 -18.06 10.06
N LEU A 141 -17.06 -16.78 10.40
CA LEU A 141 -17.64 -15.80 9.48
C LEU A 141 -16.74 -15.54 8.27
N ALA A 142 -15.43 -15.43 8.47
CA ALA A 142 -14.48 -15.29 7.38
C ALA A 142 -14.53 -16.49 6.42
N LYS A 143 -14.58 -17.70 6.97
CA LYS A 143 -14.75 -18.94 6.20
C LYS A 143 -16.03 -18.89 5.36
N PHE A 144 -17.15 -18.52 5.96
CA PHE A 144 -18.44 -18.40 5.30
C PHE A 144 -18.41 -17.39 4.14
N ILE A 145 -17.80 -16.21 4.36
CA ILE A 145 -17.66 -15.17 3.31
C ILE A 145 -16.81 -15.70 2.14
N VAL A 146 -15.70 -16.38 2.42
CA VAL A 146 -14.80 -16.91 1.38
C VAL A 146 -15.47 -18.03 0.59
N GLU A 147 -16.23 -18.92 1.24
CA GLU A 147 -16.95 -20.01 0.59
C GLU A 147 -18.09 -19.51 -0.30
N LYS A 148 -18.80 -18.45 0.11
CA LYS A 148 -19.88 -17.85 -0.72
C LYS A 148 -19.37 -17.08 -1.94
N ASN A 149 -18.12 -16.64 -1.94
CA ASN A 149 -17.52 -15.87 -3.03
C ASN A 149 -16.65 -16.73 -3.97
N LYS A 150 -16.80 -18.05 -3.93
CA LYS A 150 -16.24 -19.01 -4.89
C LYS A 150 -17.19 -19.21 -6.06
#